data_7ec2acbc5c26de4e8fc82a14d1ad2be5
#
_entry.id   7ec2acbc5c26de4e8fc82a14d1ad2be5
#
_cell.length_a   1.000
_cell.length_b   1.000
_cell.length_c   1.000
_cell.angle_alpha   90.00
_cell.angle_beta   90.00
_cell.angle_gamma   90.00
#
_symmetry.space_group_name_H-M   'P 1'
#
loop_
_entity.id
_entity.type
_entity.pdbx_description
1 polymer ?
#
loop_
_entity_poly.entity_id
_entity_poly.type
_entity_poly.pdbx_seq_one_letter_code
_entity_poly.pdbx_strand_id
1 'polypeptide(L)'
;MLTSLAGGDKHAYALTKDVQEFAGVTLGPGTLYAALTRLERDELVERLEAEDRRCPYRITQRGREVLAQRLAESSRLASLGLQRMALGDK
;
A
#
# COMPACT_ATOMS: atom_id res chain seq x y z
N MET A 1 1.69 -0.19 0.92
CA MET A 1 1.65 -1.58 0.44
C MET A 1 0.40 -1.90 -0.37
N LEU A 2 -0.77 -1.49 0.08
CA LEU A 2 -2.00 -1.70 -0.69
C LEU A 2 -1.94 -0.98 -2.04
N THR A 3 -1.40 0.23 -2.09
CA THR A 3 -1.23 0.98 -3.33
C THR A 3 -0.38 0.21 -4.34
N SER A 4 0.71 -0.40 -3.88
CA SER A 4 1.58 -1.19 -4.75
C SER A 4 0.84 -2.39 -5.34
N LEU A 5 0.10 -3.11 -4.51
CA LEU A 5 -0.64 -4.31 -4.95
C LEU A 5 -1.86 -3.96 -5.81
N ALA A 6 -2.40 -2.76 -5.68
CA ALA A 6 -3.49 -2.32 -6.55
C ALA A 6 -3.08 -2.27 -8.02
N GLY A 7 -1.80 -2.08 -8.30
CA GLY A 7 -1.27 -2.09 -9.65
C GLY A 7 -0.99 -3.48 -10.23
N GLY A 8 -1.08 -4.51 -9.42
CA GLY A 8 -0.86 -5.90 -9.84
C GLY A 8 -0.29 -6.76 -8.73
N ASP A 9 -0.39 -8.06 -8.90
CA ASP A 9 0.16 -9.04 -7.95
C ASP A 9 1.68 -8.95 -7.92
N LYS A 10 2.26 -9.01 -6.72
CA LYS A 10 3.73 -8.90 -6.55
C LYS A 10 4.21 -9.82 -5.43
N HIS A 11 5.41 -10.39 -5.61
CA HIS A 11 6.10 -11.02 -4.48
C HIS A 11 6.82 -9.96 -3.65
N ALA A 12 7.29 -10.38 -2.48
CA ALA A 12 7.86 -9.50 -1.47
C ALA A 12 8.97 -8.58 -2.01
N TYR A 13 9.88 -9.12 -2.84
CA TYR A 13 10.98 -8.32 -3.38
C TYR A 13 10.47 -7.20 -4.30
N ALA A 14 9.55 -7.53 -5.22
CA ALA A 14 8.99 -6.54 -6.13
C ALA A 14 8.17 -5.49 -5.37
N LEU A 15 7.48 -5.92 -4.32
CA LEU A 15 6.71 -5.02 -3.46
C LEU A 15 7.62 -4.02 -2.74
N THR A 16 8.73 -4.49 -2.18
CA THR A 16 9.73 -3.63 -1.52
C THR A 16 10.29 -2.60 -2.50
N LYS A 17 10.64 -3.05 -3.70
CA LYS A 17 11.18 -2.17 -4.74
C LYS A 17 10.19 -1.10 -5.14
N ASP A 18 8.95 -1.48 -5.36
CA ASP A 18 7.90 -0.55 -5.78
C ASP A 18 7.62 0.51 -4.71
N VAL A 19 7.51 0.09 -3.45
CA VAL A 19 7.31 1.03 -2.33
C VAL A 19 8.48 2.01 -2.22
N GLN A 20 9.70 1.53 -2.41
CA GLN A 20 10.88 2.41 -2.40
C GLN A 20 10.81 3.45 -3.51
N GLU A 21 10.36 3.06 -4.71
CA GLU A 21 10.27 3.97 -5.85
C GLU A 21 9.24 5.08 -5.64
N PHE A 22 8.02 4.72 -5.18
CA PHE A 22 6.97 5.75 -5.09
C PHE A 22 6.89 6.47 -3.74
N ALA A 23 7.36 5.86 -2.66
CA ALA A 23 7.29 6.45 -1.32
C ALA A 23 8.65 6.86 -0.76
N GLY A 24 9.75 6.47 -1.41
CA GLY A 24 11.09 6.77 -0.92
C GLY A 24 11.46 6.04 0.37
N VAL A 25 10.71 5.00 0.74
CA VAL A 25 10.89 4.26 1.99
C VAL A 25 11.49 2.89 1.69
N THR A 26 12.57 2.53 2.39
CA THR A 26 13.17 1.22 2.30
C THR A 26 12.66 0.35 3.45
N LEU A 27 11.93 -0.71 3.11
CA LEU A 27 11.40 -1.64 4.10
C LEU A 27 12.36 -2.80 4.31
N GLY A 28 12.75 -3.03 5.56
CA GLY A 28 13.50 -4.24 5.91
C GLY A 28 12.59 -5.47 5.84
N PRO A 29 13.18 -6.68 5.70
CA PRO A 29 12.38 -7.91 5.58
C PRO A 29 11.41 -8.13 6.76
N GLY A 30 11.86 -7.89 7.97
CA GLY A 30 11.01 -8.06 9.16
C GLY A 30 9.80 -7.15 9.14
N THR A 31 10.00 -5.87 8.81
CA THR A 31 8.92 -4.89 8.71
C THR A 31 7.95 -5.24 7.60
N LEU A 32 8.47 -5.65 6.45
CA LEU A 32 7.66 -6.04 5.30
C LEU A 32 6.75 -7.22 5.63
N TYR A 33 7.32 -8.31 6.15
CA TYR A 33 6.54 -9.50 6.45
C TYR A 33 5.56 -9.31 7.60
N ALA A 34 5.92 -8.49 8.59
CA ALA A 34 4.99 -8.14 9.67
C ALA A 34 3.78 -7.38 9.12
N ALA A 35 4.01 -6.45 8.20
CA ALA A 35 2.93 -5.69 7.56
C ALA A 35 2.06 -6.59 6.69
N LEU A 36 2.66 -7.48 5.90
CA LEU A 36 1.92 -8.43 5.07
C LEU A 36 1.07 -9.38 5.91
N THR A 37 1.61 -9.89 7.01
CA THR A 37 0.89 -10.77 7.91
C THR A 37 -0.35 -10.07 8.50
N ARG A 38 -0.20 -8.80 8.86
CA ARG A 38 -1.32 -8.00 9.37
C ARG A 38 -2.38 -7.80 8.30
N LEU A 39 -1.98 -7.48 7.08
CA LEU A 39 -2.90 -7.28 5.98
C LEU A 39 -3.65 -8.57 5.62
N GLU A 40 -2.97 -9.72 5.66
CA GLU A 40 -3.61 -11.02 5.47
C GLU A 40 -4.63 -11.31 6.56
N ARG A 41 -4.27 -11.05 7.81
CA ARG A 41 -5.16 -11.28 8.95
C ARG A 41 -6.44 -10.44 8.82
N ASP A 42 -6.31 -9.21 8.32
CA ASP A 42 -7.44 -8.31 8.13
C ASP A 42 -8.16 -8.55 6.80
N GLU A 43 -7.74 -9.56 6.04
CA GLU A 43 -8.34 -9.95 4.76
C GLU A 43 -8.24 -8.87 3.69
N LEU A 44 -7.24 -8.02 3.78
CA LEU A 44 -6.99 -6.96 2.79
C LEU A 44 -6.09 -7.42 1.65
N VAL A 45 -5.27 -8.42 1.91
CA VAL A 45 -4.44 -9.09 0.90
C VAL A 45 -4.55 -10.59 1.08
N GLU A 46 -4.26 -11.33 0.01
CA GLU A 46 -4.16 -12.78 0.07
C GLU A 46 -2.83 -13.23 -0.54
N ARG A 47 -2.29 -14.29 0.03
CA ARG A 47 -1.08 -14.91 -0.48
C ARG A 47 -1.48 -15.99 -1.47
N LEU A 48 -0.94 -15.91 -2.67
CA LEU A 48 -1.22 -16.86 -3.74
C LEU A 48 -0.27 -18.06 -3.66
N GLU A 49 -0.54 -19.08 -4.46
CA GLU A 49 0.33 -20.26 -4.54
C GLU A 49 1.74 -19.86 -4.96
N ALA A 50 2.72 -20.56 -4.39
CA ALA A 50 4.12 -20.29 -4.67
C ALA A 50 4.47 -20.61 -6.12
N GLU A 51 5.17 -19.69 -6.78
CA GLU A 51 5.78 -19.89 -8.08
C GLU A 51 7.29 -19.79 -7.90
N ASP A 52 8.02 -20.81 -8.26
CA ASP A 52 9.49 -20.85 -8.11
C ASP A 52 9.97 -20.44 -6.71
N ARG A 53 9.32 -20.98 -5.67
CA ARG A 53 9.62 -20.73 -4.26
C ARG A 53 9.25 -19.29 -3.79
N ARG A 54 8.54 -18.53 -4.60
CA ARG A 54 8.08 -17.19 -4.25
C ARG A 54 6.57 -17.18 -4.21
N CYS A 55 6.01 -16.57 -3.17
CA CYS A 55 4.58 -16.41 -3.04
C CYS A 55 4.20 -14.99 -3.45
N PRO A 56 3.45 -14.84 -4.55
CA PRO A 56 2.92 -13.52 -4.85
C PRO A 56 1.78 -13.17 -3.90
N TYR A 57 1.58 -11.89 -3.71
CA TYR A 57 0.48 -11.35 -2.91
C TYR A 57 -0.46 -10.57 -3.81
N ARG A 58 -1.74 -10.63 -3.50
CA ARG A 58 -2.81 -9.95 -4.25
C ARG A 58 -3.66 -9.14 -3.30
N ILE A 59 -4.04 -7.93 -3.72
CA ILE A 59 -5.03 -7.15 -2.98
C ILE A 59 -6.41 -7.80 -3.15
N THR A 60 -7.17 -7.92 -2.06
CA THR A 60 -8.54 -8.44 -2.11
C THR A 60 -9.53 -7.34 -2.49
N GLN A 61 -10.78 -7.70 -2.76
CA GLN A 61 -11.83 -6.70 -2.97
C GLN A 61 -11.99 -5.80 -1.74
N ARG A 62 -11.96 -6.38 -0.54
CA ARG A 62 -11.97 -5.62 0.70
C ARG A 62 -10.77 -4.68 0.79
N GLY A 63 -9.59 -5.14 0.40
CA GLY A 63 -8.39 -4.31 0.36
C GLY A 63 -8.54 -3.13 -0.58
N ARG A 64 -9.16 -3.33 -1.75
CA ARG A 64 -9.43 -2.25 -2.71
C ARG A 64 -10.38 -1.21 -2.13
N GLU A 65 -11.42 -1.65 -1.44
CA GLU A 65 -12.40 -0.76 -0.80
C GLU A 65 -11.75 0.08 0.30
N VAL A 66 -10.95 -0.55 1.16
CA VAL A 66 -10.23 0.14 2.22
C VAL A 66 -9.22 1.13 1.63
N LEU A 67 -8.50 0.73 0.60
CA LEU A 67 -7.53 1.62 -0.06
C LEU A 67 -8.23 2.82 -0.69
N ALA A 68 -9.33 2.60 -1.40
CA ALA A 68 -10.08 3.68 -2.03
C ALA A 68 -10.53 4.71 -0.99
N GLN A 69 -11.00 4.24 0.17
CA GLN A 69 -11.43 5.12 1.26
C GLN A 69 -10.24 5.92 1.82
N ARG A 70 -9.11 5.26 2.06
CA ARG A 70 -7.90 5.92 2.58
C ARG A 70 -7.37 6.97 1.61
N LEU A 71 -7.37 6.67 0.30
CA LEU A 71 -6.92 7.60 -0.72
C LEU A 71 -7.85 8.81 -0.82
N ALA A 72 -9.16 8.59 -0.73
CA ALA A 72 -10.14 9.67 -0.75
C ALA A 72 -9.95 10.61 0.46
N GLU A 73 -9.70 10.06 1.63
CA GLU A 73 -9.43 10.83 2.85
C GLU A 73 -8.14 11.64 2.72
N SER A 74 -7.08 11.01 2.21
CA SER A 74 -5.80 11.69 1.98
C SER A 74 -5.94 12.82 0.97
N SER A 75 -6.71 12.61 -0.09
CA SER A 75 -6.95 13.61 -1.11
C SER A 75 -7.71 14.82 -0.53
N ARG A 76 -8.73 14.57 0.30
CA ARG A 76 -9.48 15.65 0.97
C ARG A 76 -8.57 16.44 1.91
N LEU A 77 -7.75 15.74 2.69
CA LEU A 77 -6.82 16.39 3.61
C LEU A 77 -5.79 17.22 2.84
N ALA A 78 -5.22 16.67 1.78
CA ALA A 78 -4.26 17.40 0.95
C ALA A 78 -4.88 18.66 0.36
N SER A 79 -6.08 18.56 -0.19
CA SER A 79 -6.79 19.70 -0.76
C SER A 79 -7.07 20.79 0.29
N LEU A 80 -7.54 20.36 1.46
CA LEU A 80 -7.84 21.29 2.56
C LEU A 80 -6.55 21.97 3.04
N GLY A 81 -5.47 21.21 3.21
CA GLY A 81 -4.20 21.75 3.66
C GLY A 81 -3.63 22.78 2.70
N LEU A 82 -3.64 22.46 1.41
CA LEU A 82 -3.17 23.39 0.38
C LEU A 82 -4.02 24.67 0.34
N GLN A 83 -5.33 24.52 0.48
CA GLN A 83 -6.25 25.66 0.51
C GLN A 83 -5.96 26.56 1.71
N ARG A 84 -5.76 25.98 2.89
CA ARG A 84 -5.49 26.75 4.10
C ARG A 84 -4.13 27.44 4.06
N MET A 85 -3.12 26.80 3.48
CA MET A 85 -1.81 27.41 3.29
C MET A 85 -1.91 28.62 2.37
N ALA A 86 -2.66 28.52 1.29
CA ALA A 86 -2.87 29.64 0.37
C ALA A 86 -3.58 30.82 1.06
N LEU A 87 -4.54 30.55 1.94
CA LEU A 87 -5.23 31.56 2.71
C LEU A 87 -4.34 32.16 3.81
N GLY A 88 -3.48 31.32 4.42
CA GLY A 88 -2.57 31.76 5.48
C GLY A 88 -1.45 32.64 4.99
N ASP A 89 -1.12 32.64 3.72
CA ASP A 89 -0.07 33.46 3.12
C ASP A 89 -0.50 34.92 2.88
N LYS A 90 -1.68 35.28 3.30
CA LYS A 90 -2.20 36.66 3.12
C LYS A 90 -1.95 37.57 4.34
#